data_ac1acb47438de24b868304e43869a0db
#
_entry.id   ac1acb47438de24b868304e43869a0db
#
_cell.length_a   1.000
_cell.length_b   1.000
_cell.length_c   1.000
_cell.angle_alpha   90.00
_cell.angle_beta   90.00
_cell.angle_gamma   90.00
#
_symmetry.space_group_name_H-M   'P 1'
#
loop_
_entity.id
_entity.type
_entity.pdbx_description
1 polymer ?
#
loop_
_entity_poly.entity_id
_entity_poly.type
_entity_poly.pdbx_seq_one_letter_code
_entity_poly.pdbx_strand_id
1 'polypeptide(L)'
;MCRLFLWNQEDESKAVQKIMGEIRRKSPETKVPQIVRPCDDIPYLQASQLGKTTASLGRWGFQTNQGKLIYNARQETALSKALFQSCFEKNRCIVPAHSFFEWNEDHECFKFSQQEKGLLYFAAXXXXSWC
;
A
#
# COMPACT_ATOMS: atom_id res chain seq x y z
N MET A 1 1.59 -11.52 -8.63
CA MET A 1 1.25 -10.67 -7.49
C MET A 1 2.16 -9.46 -7.48
N CYS A 2 1.63 -8.32 -7.12
CA CYS A 2 2.33 -7.04 -7.22
C CYS A 2 3.59 -7.01 -6.35
N ARG A 3 4.71 -6.59 -6.91
CA ARG A 3 5.95 -6.41 -6.17
C ARG A 3 6.65 -5.10 -6.53
N LEU A 4 5.95 -4.25 -7.29
CA LEU A 4 6.51 -2.97 -7.70
C LEU A 4 5.38 -2.07 -8.16
N PHE A 5 5.34 -0.84 -7.63
CA PHE A 5 4.39 0.14 -8.11
C PHE A 5 5.03 1.53 -8.10
N LEU A 6 4.37 2.48 -8.75
CA LEU A 6 4.86 3.86 -8.81
C LEU A 6 4.01 4.76 -7.93
N TRP A 7 4.69 5.67 -7.24
CA TRP A 7 4.08 6.73 -6.46
C TRP A 7 4.81 8.04 -6.73
N ASN A 8 4.08 9.08 -7.09
CA ASN A 8 4.67 10.40 -7.31
C ASN A 8 4.15 11.36 -6.25
N GLN A 9 4.96 11.59 -5.21
CA GLN A 9 4.56 12.46 -4.11
C GLN A 9 4.50 13.93 -4.52
N GLU A 10 5.02 14.28 -5.69
CA GLU A 10 4.99 15.64 -6.22
C GLU A 10 3.86 15.87 -7.21
N ASP A 11 3.00 14.86 -7.42
CA ASP A 11 1.81 15.02 -8.27
C ASP A 11 0.93 16.12 -7.69
N GLU A 12 0.51 17.06 -8.53
CA GLU A 12 -0.23 18.25 -8.11
C GLU A 12 -1.73 18.00 -7.95
N SER A 13 -2.21 16.77 -8.20
CA SER A 13 -3.63 16.46 -8.03
C SER A 13 -4.05 16.67 -6.59
N LYS A 14 -5.33 16.99 -6.39
CA LYS A 14 -5.88 17.20 -5.06
C LYS A 14 -5.73 15.97 -4.18
N ALA A 15 -5.90 14.78 -4.76
CA ALA A 15 -5.81 13.53 -4.00
C ALA A 15 -4.41 13.33 -3.43
N VAL A 16 -3.37 13.50 -4.26
CA VAL A 16 -1.99 13.31 -3.80
C VAL A 16 -1.62 14.40 -2.80
N GLN A 17 -1.99 15.65 -3.08
CA GLN A 17 -1.67 16.76 -2.18
C GLN A 17 -2.31 16.58 -0.81
N LYS A 18 -3.55 16.08 -0.77
CA LYS A 18 -4.22 15.81 0.51
C LYS A 18 -3.51 14.71 1.28
N ILE A 19 -3.16 13.61 0.60
CA ILE A 19 -2.47 12.48 1.21
C ILE A 19 -1.12 12.92 1.76
N MET A 20 -0.30 13.54 0.91
CA MET A 20 1.05 13.93 1.32
C MET A 20 1.05 15.05 2.35
N GLY A 21 0.08 15.97 2.25
CA GLY A 21 -0.06 17.04 3.25
C GLY A 21 -0.31 16.48 4.63
N GLU A 22 -1.17 15.48 4.72
CA GLU A 22 -1.49 14.84 5.99
C GLU A 22 -0.30 14.08 6.56
N ILE A 23 0.43 13.37 5.69
CA ILE A 23 1.63 12.62 6.09
C ILE A 23 2.73 13.58 6.56
N ARG A 24 2.96 14.66 5.83
CA ARG A 24 4.02 15.62 6.15
C ARG A 24 3.74 16.42 7.42
N ARG A 25 2.48 16.59 7.79
CA ARG A 25 2.16 17.20 9.09
C ARG A 25 2.69 16.35 10.24
N LYS A 26 2.64 15.02 10.08
CA LYS A 26 3.14 14.09 11.11
C LYS A 26 4.66 13.92 11.02
N SER A 27 5.20 13.94 9.80
CA SER A 27 6.61 13.69 9.53
C SER A 27 7.08 14.57 8.37
N PRO A 28 7.49 15.82 8.66
CA PRO A 28 7.81 16.79 7.59
C PRO A 28 8.92 16.34 6.64
N GLU A 29 9.86 15.52 7.10
CA GLU A 29 11.01 15.10 6.30
C GLU A 29 10.71 13.88 5.44
N THR A 30 9.47 13.42 5.41
CA THR A 30 9.11 12.19 4.72
C THR A 30 9.37 12.29 3.22
N LYS A 31 10.01 11.24 2.70
CA LYS A 31 10.18 11.03 1.27
C LYS A 31 9.77 9.61 0.93
N VAL A 32 8.86 9.48 -0.03
CA VAL A 32 8.43 8.17 -0.52
C VAL A 32 9.12 7.94 -1.86
N PRO A 33 9.75 6.78 -2.07
CA PRO A 33 10.41 6.55 -3.35
C PRO A 33 9.41 6.54 -4.50
N GLN A 34 9.84 6.99 -5.66
CA GLN A 34 8.98 7.00 -6.84
C GLN A 34 8.71 5.58 -7.33
N ILE A 35 9.72 4.73 -7.28
CA ILE A 35 9.58 3.31 -7.59
C ILE A 35 9.54 2.57 -6.25
N VAL A 36 8.39 2.00 -5.94
CA VAL A 36 8.13 1.44 -4.62
C VAL A 36 8.27 -0.09 -4.67
N ARG A 37 9.00 -0.63 -3.72
CA ARG A 37 9.26 -2.06 -3.59
C ARG A 37 8.93 -2.53 -2.17
N PRO A 38 8.77 -3.83 -1.95
CA PRO A 38 8.62 -4.31 -0.58
C PRO A 38 9.73 -3.83 0.32
N CYS A 39 9.39 -3.50 1.55
CA CYS A 39 10.23 -2.91 2.60
C CYS A 39 10.35 -1.38 2.51
N ASP A 40 9.85 -0.75 1.47
CA ASP A 40 9.73 0.70 1.45
C ASP A 40 8.58 1.16 2.33
N ASP A 41 8.68 2.39 2.84
CA ASP A 41 7.57 3.04 3.53
C ASP A 41 6.66 3.68 2.48
N ILE A 42 5.36 3.42 2.59
CA ILE A 42 4.39 3.82 1.58
C ILE A 42 3.18 4.50 2.23
N PRO A 43 2.51 5.40 1.50
CA PRO A 43 1.26 5.95 1.99
C PRO A 43 0.16 4.90 2.07
N TYR A 44 -0.64 4.97 3.12
CA TYR A 44 -1.87 4.20 3.17
C TYR A 44 -2.99 5.02 3.79
N LEU A 45 -4.21 4.67 3.47
CA LEU A 45 -5.41 5.34 3.93
C LEU A 45 -6.21 4.38 4.78
N GLN A 46 -6.72 4.87 5.90
CA GLN A 46 -7.50 4.06 6.82
C GLN A 46 -8.63 4.90 7.41
N ALA A 47 -9.78 4.30 7.60
CA ALA A 47 -10.89 4.98 8.24
C ALA A 47 -10.66 5.02 9.74
N SER A 48 -10.89 6.18 10.34
CA SER A 48 -10.88 6.31 11.79
C SER A 48 -12.20 5.79 12.37
N GLN A 49 -12.26 5.69 13.69
CA GLN A 49 -13.48 5.29 14.37
C GLN A 49 -14.64 6.27 14.10
N LEU A 50 -14.30 7.51 13.79
CA LEU A 50 -15.30 8.54 13.47
C LEU A 50 -15.68 8.55 12.00
N GLY A 51 -15.20 7.58 11.22
CA GLY A 51 -15.52 7.50 9.81
C GLY A 51 -14.70 8.39 8.89
N LYS A 52 -13.73 9.13 9.44
CA LYS A 52 -12.86 9.98 8.63
C LYS A 52 -11.72 9.15 8.06
N THR A 53 -11.38 9.41 6.81
CA THR A 53 -10.20 8.78 6.19
C THR A 53 -8.96 9.56 6.57
N THR A 54 -7.94 8.85 7.06
CA THR A 54 -6.65 9.45 7.41
C THR A 54 -5.54 8.80 6.60
N ALA A 55 -4.51 9.58 6.29
CA ALA A 55 -3.34 9.11 5.56
C ALA A 55 -2.15 8.99 6.50
N SER A 56 -1.41 7.89 6.37
CA SER A 56 -0.23 7.62 7.19
C SER A 56 0.81 6.89 6.34
N LEU A 57 2.01 6.72 6.89
CA LEU A 57 3.05 5.89 6.29
C LEU A 57 3.14 4.55 6.99
N GLY A 58 3.34 3.51 6.22
CA GLY A 58 3.59 2.19 6.77
C GLY A 58 4.57 1.43 5.89
N ARG A 59 5.28 0.49 6.48
CA ARG A 59 6.21 -0.35 5.73
C ARG A 59 5.45 -1.41 4.92
N TRP A 60 5.78 -1.55 3.65
CA TRP A 60 5.16 -2.55 2.80
C TRP A 60 5.82 -3.90 3.05
N GLY A 61 5.05 -4.81 3.65
CA GLY A 61 5.53 -6.13 3.95
C GLY A 61 6.10 -6.27 5.34
N PHE A 62 6.22 -7.49 5.78
CA PHE A 62 6.78 -7.79 7.10
C PHE A 62 7.49 -9.14 7.04
N GLN A 63 8.40 -9.36 7.95
CA GLN A 63 9.12 -10.62 8.04
C GLN A 63 8.47 -11.52 9.09
N THR A 64 8.32 -12.79 8.75
CA THR A 64 7.88 -13.80 9.71
C THR A 64 9.01 -14.10 10.68
N ASN A 65 8.69 -14.85 11.74
CA ASN A 65 9.70 -15.30 12.69
C ASN A 65 10.78 -16.15 12.04
N GLN A 66 10.48 -16.75 10.88
CA GLN A 66 11.43 -17.55 10.13
C GLN A 66 12.20 -16.72 9.10
N GLY A 67 12.01 -15.41 9.10
CA GLY A 67 12.73 -14.51 8.21
C GLY A 67 12.14 -14.37 6.82
N LYS A 68 10.98 -14.98 6.56
CA LYS A 68 10.36 -14.89 5.25
C LYS A 68 9.63 -13.57 5.11
N LEU A 69 9.89 -12.85 4.01
CA LEU A 69 9.22 -11.60 3.72
C LEU A 69 7.85 -11.85 3.09
N ILE A 70 6.81 -11.30 3.70
CA ILE A 70 5.43 -11.40 3.24
C ILE A 70 4.97 -9.99 2.87
N TYR A 71 4.58 -9.79 1.61
CA TYR A 71 4.11 -8.47 1.15
C TYR A 71 2.85 -8.53 0.30
N ASN A 72 2.29 -9.72 0.09
CA ASN A 72 1.00 -9.92 -0.57
C ASN A 72 0.20 -10.99 0.16
N ALA A 73 -1.12 -10.81 0.18
CA ALA A 73 -2.04 -11.81 0.72
C ALA A 73 -3.01 -12.20 -0.39
N ARG A 74 -3.16 -13.50 -0.60
CA ARG A 74 -4.12 -13.99 -1.61
C ARG A 74 -5.53 -13.82 -1.08
N GLN A 75 -6.39 -13.25 -1.91
CA GLN A 75 -7.79 -13.02 -1.53
C GLN A 75 -8.49 -14.32 -1.11
N GLU A 76 -8.17 -15.41 -1.80
CA GLU A 76 -8.84 -16.71 -1.60
C GLU A 76 -8.56 -17.28 -0.21
N THR A 77 -7.43 -16.93 0.41
CA THR A 77 -7.02 -17.52 1.67
C THR A 77 -6.80 -16.49 2.79
N ALA A 78 -6.96 -15.22 2.51
CA ALA A 78 -6.64 -14.17 3.50
C ALA A 78 -7.48 -14.33 4.77
N LEU A 79 -8.76 -14.68 4.63
CA LEU A 79 -9.66 -14.83 5.77
C LEU A 79 -9.35 -16.07 6.61
N SER A 80 -8.81 -17.12 5.99
CA SER A 80 -8.59 -18.38 6.67
C SER A 80 -7.20 -18.54 7.26
N LYS A 81 -6.24 -17.73 6.81
CA LYS A 81 -4.87 -17.82 7.34
C LYS A 81 -4.76 -17.02 8.63
N ALA A 82 -4.31 -17.70 9.69
CA ALA A 82 -4.15 -17.05 11.00
C ALA A 82 -3.31 -15.77 10.92
N LEU A 83 -2.33 -15.77 10.03
CA LEU A 83 -1.45 -14.61 9.84
C LEU A 83 -2.22 -13.35 9.46
N PHE A 84 -3.27 -13.47 8.65
CA PHE A 84 -4.00 -12.33 8.11
C PHE A 84 -5.37 -12.10 8.74
N GLN A 85 -5.92 -13.09 9.44
CA GLN A 85 -7.31 -13.05 9.85
C GLN A 85 -7.63 -11.82 10.69
N SER A 86 -6.84 -11.59 11.74
CA SER A 86 -7.06 -10.44 12.62
C SER A 86 -6.90 -9.12 11.88
N CYS A 87 -5.90 -9.03 11.01
CA CYS A 87 -5.67 -7.81 10.22
C CYS A 87 -6.81 -7.57 9.24
N PHE A 88 -7.32 -8.64 8.65
CA PHE A 88 -8.44 -8.54 7.71
C PHE A 88 -9.69 -8.02 8.40
N GLU A 89 -9.93 -8.48 9.60
CA GLU A 89 -11.12 -8.08 10.35
C GLU A 89 -11.04 -6.63 10.87
N LYS A 90 -9.86 -6.22 11.33
CA LYS A 90 -9.74 -4.99 12.13
C LYS A 90 -8.89 -3.89 11.50
N ASN A 91 -8.01 -4.25 10.57
CA ASN A 91 -6.99 -3.32 10.09
C ASN A 91 -6.93 -3.24 8.57
N ARG A 92 -8.09 -3.21 7.95
CA ARG A 92 -8.14 -3.00 6.51
C ARG A 92 -7.73 -1.59 6.17
N CYS A 93 -7.03 -1.46 5.07
CA CYS A 93 -6.59 -0.15 4.59
C CYS A 93 -6.52 -0.15 3.07
N ILE A 94 -6.18 0.99 2.51
CA ILE A 94 -6.09 1.19 1.07
C ILE A 94 -4.73 1.80 0.78
N VAL A 95 -4.03 1.27 -0.22
CA VAL A 95 -2.74 1.81 -0.65
C VAL A 95 -2.94 2.47 -2.01
N PRO A 96 -2.70 3.80 -2.11
CA PRO A 96 -2.81 4.49 -3.39
C PRO A 96 -1.54 4.31 -4.22
N ALA A 97 -1.71 4.28 -5.54
CA ALA A 97 -0.58 4.13 -6.46
C ALA A 97 -0.92 4.80 -7.80
N HIS A 98 0.09 5.24 -8.53
CA HIS A 98 -0.11 5.79 -9.87
C HIS A 98 -0.20 4.68 -10.91
N SER A 99 0.58 3.62 -10.73
CA SER A 99 0.57 2.45 -11.60
C SER A 99 1.26 1.30 -10.90
N PHE A 100 1.06 0.09 -11.42
CA PHE A 100 1.79 -1.06 -10.90
C PHE A 100 2.25 -1.94 -12.04
N PHE A 101 3.14 -2.86 -11.74
CA PHE A 101 3.76 -3.74 -12.73
C PHE A 101 3.53 -5.19 -12.37
N GLU A 102 3.28 -6.00 -13.40
CA GLU A 102 3.17 -7.45 -13.26
C GLU A 102 3.90 -8.12 -14.40
N TRP A 103 4.40 -9.31 -14.13
CA TRP A 103 5.12 -10.13 -15.09
C TRP A 103 4.32 -11.39 -15.37
N ASN A 104 4.22 -11.76 -16.66
CA ASN A 104 3.57 -13.01 -17.04
C ASN A 104 4.55 -14.18 -16.93
N GLU A 105 4.11 -15.38 -17.34
CA GLU A 105 4.92 -16.58 -17.27
C GLU A 105 6.14 -16.52 -18.18
N ASP A 106 6.07 -15.72 -19.24
CA ASP A 106 7.18 -15.51 -20.17
C ASP A 106 8.13 -14.40 -19.73
N HIS A 107 7.94 -13.88 -18.48
CA HIS A 107 8.75 -12.81 -17.90
C HIS A 107 8.61 -11.48 -18.64
N GLU A 108 7.53 -11.31 -19.38
CA GLU A 108 7.22 -10.00 -19.98
C GLU A 108 6.57 -9.10 -18.92
N CYS A 109 7.00 -7.85 -18.90
CA CYS A 109 6.54 -6.88 -17.91
C CYS A 109 5.39 -6.04 -18.47
N PHE A 110 4.33 -5.90 -17.69
CA PHE A 110 3.17 -5.10 -18.07
C PHE A 110 2.94 -4.04 -17.01
N LYS A 111 2.69 -2.82 -17.46
CA LYS A 111 2.36 -1.71 -16.59
C LYS A 111 0.85 -1.46 -16.64
N PHE A 112 0.25 -1.30 -15.48
CA PHE A 112 -1.19 -1.05 -15.34
C PHE A 112 -1.41 0.29 -14.67
N SER A 113 -2.29 1.11 -15.25
CA SER A 113 -2.67 2.40 -14.68
C SER A 113 -4.13 2.68 -15.04
N GLN A 114 -4.70 3.73 -14.44
CA GLN A 114 -6.03 4.18 -14.82
C GLN A 114 -6.00 4.67 -16.27
N GLN A 115 -7.10 4.47 -16.99
CA GLN A 115 -7.23 4.99 -18.37
C GLN A 115 -7.15 6.50 -18.38
N GLU A 116 -7.80 7.15 -17.43
CA GLU A 116 -7.70 8.59 -17.21
C GLU A 116 -6.73 8.86 -16.08
N LYS A 117 -6.26 10.10 -15.97
CA LYS A 117 -5.39 10.50 -14.87
C LYS A 117 -6.09 10.21 -13.55
N GLY A 118 -5.39 9.59 -12.63
CA GLY A 118 -5.95 9.25 -11.34
C GLY A 118 -5.14 8.18 -10.65
N LEU A 119 -5.54 7.89 -9.42
CA LEU A 119 -4.87 6.88 -8.62
C LEU A 119 -5.60 5.55 -8.70
N LEU A 120 -4.83 4.49 -8.68
CA LEU A 120 -5.31 3.15 -8.35
C LEU A 120 -5.33 3.01 -6.84
N TYR A 121 -6.20 2.16 -6.33
CA TYR A 121 -6.31 1.93 -4.88
C TYR A 121 -6.29 0.43 -4.63
N PHE A 122 -5.24 -0.04 -3.97
CA PHE A 122 -5.12 -1.45 -3.61
C PHE A 122 -5.78 -1.71 -2.27
N ALA A 123 -6.59 -2.76 -2.19
CA ALA A 123 -7.04 -3.28 -0.90
C ALA A 123 -5.84 -3.88 -0.19
N ALA A 124 -5.71 -3.55 1.08
CA ALA A 124 -4.54 -3.99 1.85
C ALA A 124 -4.89 -4.20 3.31
N UNK A 125 -4.01 -4.78 4.17
CA UNK A 125 -4.21 -5.00 5.42
C UNK A 125 -3.17 -4.34 6.13
N UNK A 126 -3.23 -3.66 6.96
CA UNK A 126 -2.55 -3.15 7.50
C UNK A 126 -2.04 -3.86 8.25
N UNK A 127 -1.24 -4.14 8.31
CA UNK A 127 -0.84 -4.82 8.94
C UNK A 127 -0.35 -4.33 9.89
N UNK A 128 -0.78 -4.10 10.57
CA UNK A 128 -0.44 -3.74 11.33
C UNK A 128 0.48 -4.34 11.66
N SER A 129 1.62 -4.14 11.91
CA SER A 129 2.84 -4.85 12.19
C SER A 129 2.78 -5.76 13.41
N TRP A 130 1.78 -5.61 14.17
CA TRP A 130 1.66 -6.33 15.45
C TRP A 130 0.45 -7.25 15.47
N CYS A 131 0.00 -7.61 14.30
CA CYS A 131 -1.06 -8.61 14.24
C CYS A 131 -0.56 -9.98 14.67
#